data_da96a6414d2e6d248db7eb75a3bc72a1
#
_entry.id   da96a6414d2e6d248db7eb75a3bc72a1
#
_cell.length_a   1.000
_cell.length_b   1.000
_cell.length_c   1.000
_cell.angle_alpha   90.00
_cell.angle_beta   90.00
_cell.angle_gamma   90.00
#
_symmetry.space_group_name_H-M   'P 1'
#
loop_
_entity.id
_entity.type
_entity.pdbx_description
1 polymer ?
#
loop_
_entity_poly.entity_id
_entity_poly.type
_entity_poly.pdbx_seq_one_letter_code
_entity_poly.pdbx_strand_id
1 'polypeptide(L)'
;MIIYVDIDDTICKLPPNSQDYSKATPIYDRIAKINDLYNQGHTIVYWTARGTKSGIDWRKTTEKQFDKWLVKYNKLIFGKPIYDLFVDDKNINSDEYFK
;
A
#
# COMPACT_ATOMS: atom_id res chain seq x y z
N MET A 1 -15.39 -2.33 8.96
CA MET A 1 -14.20 -1.74 9.63
C MET A 1 -13.51 -0.78 8.68
N ILE A 2 -12.75 0.13 9.24
CA ILE A 2 -11.82 0.98 8.46
C ILE A 2 -10.45 0.33 8.55
N ILE A 3 -9.87 -0.01 7.41
CA ILE A 3 -8.60 -0.75 7.34
C ILE A 3 -7.58 0.08 6.59
N TYR A 4 -6.47 0.43 7.24
CA TYR A 4 -5.35 1.11 6.62
C TYR A 4 -4.36 0.07 6.13
N VAL A 5 -3.92 0.22 4.88
CA VAL A 5 -3.01 -0.72 4.21
C VAL A 5 -1.84 0.06 3.62
N ASP A 6 -0.64 -0.39 3.90
CA ASP A 6 0.57 0.14 3.27
C ASP A 6 0.69 -0.39 1.84
N ILE A 7 1.54 0.23 1.02
CA ILE A 7 1.71 -0.16 -0.39
C ILE A 7 2.98 -1.00 -0.56
N ASP A 8 4.15 -0.36 -0.49
CA ASP A 8 5.43 -1.02 -0.78
C ASP A 8 5.78 -2.02 0.32
N ASP A 9 6.25 -3.20 -0.07
CA ASP A 9 6.51 -4.35 0.80
C ASP A 9 5.26 -4.89 1.51
N THR A 10 4.09 -4.47 1.07
CA THR A 10 2.79 -4.94 1.59
C THR A 10 1.95 -5.53 0.46
N ILE A 11 1.64 -4.77 -0.59
CA ILE A 11 0.90 -5.31 -1.75
C ILE A 11 1.73 -5.35 -3.03
N CYS A 12 2.95 -4.89 -2.98
CA CYS A 12 3.88 -4.90 -4.11
C CYS A 12 5.31 -4.94 -3.60
N LYS A 13 6.25 -5.21 -4.51
CA LYS A 13 7.68 -5.24 -4.21
C LYS A 13 8.43 -4.33 -5.18
N LEU A 14 9.43 -3.61 -4.66
CA LEU A 14 10.39 -2.88 -5.47
C LEU A 14 11.58 -3.77 -5.80
N PRO A 15 12.26 -3.53 -6.95
CA PRO A 15 13.56 -4.17 -7.19
C PRO A 15 14.54 -3.80 -6.07
N PRO A 16 15.51 -4.68 -5.74
CA PRO A 16 16.51 -4.39 -4.71
C PRO A 16 17.21 -3.06 -4.96
N ASN A 17 17.38 -2.27 -3.90
CA ASN A 17 18.08 -0.98 -3.92
C ASN A 17 17.44 0.08 -4.84
N SER A 18 16.19 -0.10 -5.26
CA SER A 18 15.48 0.85 -6.08
C SER A 18 14.51 1.71 -5.24
N GLN A 19 14.45 3.01 -5.55
CA GLN A 19 13.43 3.91 -5.03
C GLN A 19 12.53 4.43 -6.15
N ASP A 20 12.62 3.80 -7.32
CA ASP A 20 11.72 4.13 -8.44
C ASP A 20 10.46 3.29 -8.31
N TYR A 21 9.41 3.89 -7.77
CA TYR A 21 8.13 3.21 -7.51
C TYR A 21 7.42 2.77 -8.78
N SER A 22 7.77 3.35 -9.94
CA SER A 22 7.23 2.92 -11.22
C SER A 22 7.64 1.48 -11.59
N LYS A 23 8.66 0.95 -10.94
CA LYS A 23 9.18 -0.40 -11.16
C LYS A 23 8.61 -1.43 -10.18
N ALA A 24 7.67 -1.03 -9.32
CA ALA A 24 7.06 -1.94 -8.37
C ALA A 24 6.29 -3.05 -9.10
N THR A 25 6.38 -4.27 -8.57
CA THR A 25 5.63 -5.42 -9.09
C THR A 25 4.56 -5.84 -8.07
N PRO A 26 3.33 -6.14 -8.54
CA PRO A 26 2.23 -6.44 -7.62
C PRO A 26 2.36 -7.83 -7.01
N ILE A 27 1.85 -7.98 -5.79
CA ILE A 27 1.67 -9.27 -5.13
C ILE A 27 0.18 -9.55 -5.20
N TYR A 28 -0.25 -10.22 -6.28
CA TYR A 28 -1.67 -10.37 -6.60
C TYR A 28 -2.47 -11.10 -5.53
N ASP A 29 -1.89 -12.07 -4.84
CA ASP A 29 -2.58 -12.79 -3.76
C ASP A 29 -2.98 -11.85 -2.63
N ARG A 30 -2.10 -10.92 -2.29
CA ARG A 30 -2.35 -9.94 -1.23
C ARG A 30 -3.38 -8.90 -1.67
N ILE A 31 -3.27 -8.43 -2.91
CA ILE A 31 -4.25 -7.50 -3.50
C ILE A 31 -5.65 -8.13 -3.49
N ALA A 32 -5.75 -9.41 -3.89
CA ALA A 32 -7.02 -10.12 -3.91
C ALA A 32 -7.64 -10.19 -2.51
N LYS A 33 -6.83 -10.46 -1.49
CA LYS A 33 -7.31 -10.53 -0.11
C LYS A 33 -7.87 -9.20 0.37
N ILE A 34 -7.18 -8.09 0.09
CA ILE A 34 -7.67 -6.76 0.45
C ILE A 34 -8.91 -6.38 -0.37
N ASN A 35 -8.93 -6.74 -1.67
CA ASN A 35 -10.10 -6.53 -2.52
C ASN A 35 -11.34 -7.27 -1.98
N ASP A 36 -11.16 -8.48 -1.44
CA ASP A 36 -12.25 -9.23 -0.81
C ASP A 36 -12.83 -8.47 0.38
N LEU A 37 -11.98 -7.85 1.20
CA LEU A 37 -12.43 -7.01 2.31
C LEU A 37 -13.22 -5.80 1.80
N TYR A 38 -12.75 -5.17 0.74
CA TYR A 38 -13.47 -4.08 0.08
C TYR A 38 -14.87 -4.56 -0.37
N ASN A 39 -14.94 -5.72 -1.01
CA ASN A 39 -16.19 -6.29 -1.50
C ASN A 39 -17.16 -6.65 -0.36
N GLN A 40 -16.64 -6.95 0.82
CA GLN A 40 -17.44 -7.22 2.02
C GLN A 40 -17.98 -5.96 2.69
N GLY A 41 -17.64 -4.79 2.17
CA GLY A 41 -18.14 -3.51 2.70
C GLY A 41 -17.19 -2.81 3.67
N HIS A 42 -15.97 -3.31 3.86
CA HIS A 42 -14.97 -2.61 4.67
C HIS A 42 -14.45 -1.38 3.93
N THR A 43 -14.09 -0.35 4.67
CA THR A 43 -13.45 0.86 4.12
C THR A 43 -11.95 0.62 4.03
N ILE A 44 -11.42 0.64 2.81
CA ILE A 44 -9.99 0.40 2.56
C ILE A 44 -9.30 1.74 2.29
N VAL A 45 -8.28 2.05 3.09
CA VAL A 45 -7.47 3.26 2.95
C VAL A 45 -6.02 2.84 2.72
N TYR A 46 -5.50 3.12 1.53
CA TYR A 46 -4.06 2.93 1.28
C TYR A 46 -3.32 4.17 1.73
N TRP A 47 -2.31 3.99 2.57
CA TRP A 47 -1.52 5.05 3.18
C TRP A 47 -0.04 4.78 2.93
N THR A 48 0.66 5.72 2.29
CA THR A 48 2.00 5.46 1.75
C THR A 48 2.98 6.57 2.08
N ALA A 49 4.24 6.17 2.27
CA ALA A 49 5.37 7.08 2.41
C ALA A 49 6.04 7.41 1.07
N ARG A 50 5.46 6.98 -0.07
CA ARG A 50 6.00 7.34 -1.38
C ARG A 50 6.09 8.86 -1.50
N GLY A 51 7.31 9.36 -1.72
CA GLY A 51 7.56 10.79 -1.86
C GLY A 51 7.68 11.58 -0.56
N THR A 52 7.49 10.96 0.60
CA THR A 52 7.59 11.66 1.89
C THR A 52 8.98 12.28 2.09
N LYS A 53 10.04 11.52 1.78
CA LYS A 53 11.41 11.98 1.95
C LYS A 53 11.88 12.86 0.79
N SER A 54 11.56 12.46 -0.44
CA SER A 54 12.07 13.12 -1.66
C SER A 54 11.28 14.36 -2.06
N GLY A 55 10.02 14.45 -1.64
CA GLY A 55 9.10 15.49 -2.10
C GLY A 55 8.52 15.24 -3.49
N ILE A 56 8.86 14.11 -4.13
CA ILE A 56 8.34 13.77 -5.45
C ILE A 56 6.87 13.36 -5.33
N ASP A 57 6.02 13.87 -6.23
CA ASP A 57 4.62 13.51 -6.28
C ASP A 57 4.45 12.19 -7.05
N TRP A 58 4.13 11.12 -6.33
CA TRP A 58 3.93 9.79 -6.89
C TRP A 58 2.45 9.43 -7.10
N ARG A 59 1.54 10.39 -6.98
CA ARG A 59 0.11 10.09 -7.06
C ARG A 59 -0.30 9.49 -8.40
N LYS A 60 0.07 10.11 -9.50
CA LYS A 60 -0.31 9.61 -10.84
C LYS A 60 0.23 8.21 -11.11
N THR A 61 1.48 7.96 -10.76
CA THR A 61 2.10 6.64 -10.91
C THR A 61 1.35 5.60 -10.08
N THR A 62 1.04 5.93 -8.84
CA THR A 62 0.35 5.01 -7.92
C THR A 62 -1.07 4.71 -8.40
N GLU A 63 -1.80 5.72 -8.85
CA GLU A 63 -3.16 5.53 -9.38
C GLU A 63 -3.16 4.66 -10.61
N LYS A 64 -2.20 4.83 -11.52
CA LYS A 64 -2.04 3.99 -12.72
C LYS A 64 -1.74 2.54 -12.34
N GLN A 65 -0.88 2.33 -11.34
CA GLN A 65 -0.57 1.00 -10.84
C GLN A 65 -1.82 0.34 -10.25
N PHE A 66 -2.58 1.07 -9.46
CA PHE A 66 -3.81 0.55 -8.86
C PHE A 66 -4.84 0.16 -9.92
N ASP A 67 -4.99 0.96 -10.98
CA ASP A 67 -5.85 0.61 -12.11
C ASP A 67 -5.37 -0.67 -12.80
N LYS A 68 -4.07 -0.75 -13.09
CA LYS A 68 -3.47 -1.89 -13.78
C LYS A 68 -3.57 -3.17 -12.94
N TRP A 69 -3.36 -3.05 -11.62
CA TRP A 69 -3.37 -4.19 -10.70
C TRP A 69 -4.78 -4.53 -10.21
N LEU A 70 -5.78 -3.78 -10.61
CA LEU A 70 -7.18 -3.94 -10.20
C LEU A 70 -7.36 -3.82 -8.69
N VAL A 71 -6.65 -2.89 -8.07
CA VAL A 71 -6.76 -2.60 -6.64
C VAL A 71 -8.06 -1.84 -6.37
N LYS A 72 -8.86 -2.34 -5.43
CA LYS A 72 -10.10 -1.69 -4.99
C LYS A 72 -9.84 -0.96 -3.67
N TYR A 73 -10.26 0.29 -3.59
CA TYR A 73 -10.00 1.10 -2.41
C TYR A 73 -10.97 2.28 -2.32
N ASN A 74 -11.09 2.82 -1.11
CA ASN A 74 -11.92 4.00 -0.87
C ASN A 74 -11.08 5.28 -0.86
N LYS A 75 -9.86 5.22 -0.30
CA LYS A 75 -8.96 6.38 -0.21
C LYS A 75 -7.52 5.97 -0.47
N LEU A 76 -6.76 6.89 -1.05
CA LEU A 76 -5.32 6.79 -1.23
C LEU A 76 -4.70 8.05 -0.63
N ILE A 77 -3.93 7.89 0.46
CA ILE A 77 -3.36 8.99 1.23
C ILE A 77 -1.84 8.91 1.17
N PHE A 78 -1.20 10.01 0.84
CA PHE A 78 0.25 10.19 0.86
C PHE A 78 0.68 10.90 2.15
N GLY A 79 1.99 11.00 2.37
CA GLY A 79 2.53 11.70 3.54
C GLY A 79 2.69 10.83 4.78
N LYS A 80 2.66 9.50 4.62
CA LYS A 80 2.98 8.61 5.73
C LYS A 80 4.41 8.88 6.19
N PRO A 81 4.64 9.07 7.49
CA PRO A 81 5.99 9.34 7.97
C PRO A 81 6.93 8.15 7.74
N ILE A 82 8.22 8.46 7.58
CA ILE A 82 9.28 7.44 7.52
C ILE A 82 9.71 7.19 8.97
N TYR A 83 9.82 5.91 9.35
CA TYR A 83 10.14 5.51 10.71
C TYR A 83 10.82 4.15 10.70
N ASP A 84 11.51 3.83 11.78
CA ASP A 84 12.14 2.53 11.97
C ASP A 84 11.18 1.54 12.62
N LEU A 85 10.33 2.02 13.54
CA LEU A 85 9.40 1.19 14.28
C LEU A 85 8.11 1.97 14.52
N PHE A 86 6.98 1.33 14.22
CA PHE A 86 5.65 1.86 14.47
C PHE A 86 4.97 1.01 15.54
N VAL A 87 4.75 1.61 16.71
CA VAL A 87 4.07 0.94 17.82
C VAL A 87 2.66 1.50 17.94
N ASP A 88 1.68 0.64 17.74
CA ASP A 88 0.27 1.01 17.75
C ASP A 88 -0.55 -0.20 18.21
N ASP A 89 -1.70 0.05 18.84
CA ASP A 89 -2.55 -0.99 19.41
C ASP A 89 -3.37 -1.75 18.36
N LYS A 90 -3.41 -1.28 17.10
CA LYS A 90 -4.29 -1.83 16.06
C LYS A 90 -3.57 -2.28 14.82
N ASN A 91 -2.25 -2.25 14.81
CA ASN A 91 -1.48 -2.64 13.64
C ASN A 91 -1.07 -4.10 13.67
N ILE A 92 -0.76 -4.61 12.49
CA ILE A 92 -0.14 -5.93 12.32
C ILE A 92 0.87 -5.82 11.18
N ASN A 93 1.99 -6.53 11.31
CA ASN A 93 2.97 -6.62 10.22
C ASN A 93 2.34 -7.34 9.03
N SER A 94 2.60 -6.83 7.81
CA SER A 94 1.98 -7.36 6.59
C SER A 94 2.31 -8.85 6.37
N ASP A 95 3.54 -9.28 6.62
CA ASP A 95 3.92 -10.67 6.42
C ASP A 95 3.16 -11.61 7.36
N GLU A 96 2.84 -11.15 8.56
CA GLU A 96 2.00 -11.91 9.50
C GLU A 96 0.54 -11.92 9.05
N TYR A 97 0.04 -10.78 8.57
CA TYR A 97 -1.36 -10.66 8.16
C TYR A 97 -1.69 -11.55 6.96
N PHE A 98 -0.79 -11.60 5.98
CA PHE A 98 -1.00 -12.37 4.75
C PHE A 98 -0.47 -13.81 4.84
N LYS A 99 -0.06 -14.23 5.99
CA LYS A 99 0.49 -15.55 6.23
C LYS A 99 -0.51 -16.68 5.96
#